data_04e85703d460cf0845cdaede7dfaed7b
#
_entry.id   04e85703d460cf0845cdaede7dfaed7b
#
_cell.length_a   1.000
_cell.length_b   1.000
_cell.length_c   1.000
_cell.angle_alpha   90.00
_cell.angle_beta   90.00
_cell.angle_gamma   90.00
#
_symmetry.space_group_name_H-M   'P 1'
#
loop_
_entity.id
_entity.type
_entity.pdbx_description
1 polymer ?
#
loop_
_entity_poly.entity_id
_entity_poly.type
_entity_poly.pdbx_seq_one_letter_code
_entity_poly.pdbx_strand_id
1 'polypeptide(L)'
;MSTTTATAAATPPAGKKRIVMTDRSRAENRLGQRLVLPAVIVMLVVTAWPMFQALYLSLFRYRLTSPDDKEFVGLSNYGTVLTDPLFWQDTVNTVIIMVVTVGVELVIGFVFALVMHRIVFARGAIRTSILIPYGIITVVSAYAWQFAFSINNGWVNSWFDFLPWISSETNWFGSHWPAMFAIMVSEIWKTTPFMSLLLLAGLSQVSEDMIEAAEVDGATWWQRLWKVIIPNMRAAIMVAVLFRALDAFRIFDNIYVMTRGAADTESSSFLTYRQVIQQFQLGLGSALSVLLFISVLLLAALIVKLFKVDLAQARGEA
;
A
#
# COMPACT_ATOMS: atom_id res chain seq x y z
N MET A 1 -21.17 75.76 6.82
CA MET A 1 -20.42 74.49 7.00
C MET A 1 -21.41 73.35 6.82
N SER A 2 -21.47 72.82 5.62
CA SER A 2 -22.34 71.64 5.29
C SER A 2 -21.49 70.42 5.14
N THR A 3 -21.61 69.46 6.04
CA THR A 3 -20.94 68.19 6.02
C THR A 3 -21.77 67.22 5.16
N THR A 4 -21.26 66.89 3.98
CA THR A 4 -21.84 65.88 3.08
C THR A 4 -21.31 64.50 3.49
N THR A 5 -22.21 63.69 4.05
CA THR A 5 -21.91 62.28 4.39
C THR A 5 -22.01 61.45 3.12
N ALA A 6 -20.86 60.94 2.65
CA ALA A 6 -20.80 59.99 1.53
C ALA A 6 -21.24 58.59 2.02
N THR A 7 -22.37 58.13 1.53
CA THR A 7 -22.86 56.77 1.74
C THR A 7 -22.05 55.80 0.87
N ALA A 8 -21.27 54.90 1.50
CA ALA A 8 -20.56 53.83 0.82
C ALA A 8 -21.55 52.83 0.22
N ALA A 9 -21.56 52.72 -1.11
CA ALA A 9 -22.35 51.72 -1.83
C ALA A 9 -21.78 50.33 -1.58
N ALA A 10 -22.60 49.40 -1.06
CA ALA A 10 -22.27 48.02 -0.85
C ALA A 10 -22.04 47.31 -2.21
N THR A 11 -20.85 46.71 -2.36
CA THR A 11 -20.48 45.89 -3.53
C THR A 11 -21.35 44.63 -3.53
N PRO A 12 -22.04 44.27 -4.64
CA PRO A 12 -22.84 43.07 -4.70
C PRO A 12 -21.95 41.81 -4.63
N PRO A 13 -22.43 40.69 -4.03
CA PRO A 13 -21.66 39.47 -3.90
C PRO A 13 -21.27 38.89 -5.27
N ALA A 14 -20.02 38.55 -5.45
CA ALA A 14 -19.49 37.94 -6.67
C ALA A 14 -20.23 36.63 -6.98
N GLY A 15 -21.18 36.69 -7.91
CA GLY A 15 -21.88 35.52 -8.43
C GLY A 15 -20.87 34.52 -9.04
N LYS A 16 -20.99 33.24 -8.69
CA LYS A 16 -20.21 32.14 -9.28
C LYS A 16 -20.26 32.27 -10.81
N LYS A 17 -19.13 32.63 -11.43
CA LYS A 17 -18.99 32.68 -12.88
C LYS A 17 -19.32 31.27 -13.42
N ARG A 18 -20.46 31.09 -14.05
CA ARG A 18 -20.76 29.94 -14.89
C ARG A 18 -19.69 29.89 -15.99
N ILE A 19 -18.81 28.91 -15.97
CA ILE A 19 -17.87 28.65 -17.04
C ILE A 19 -18.71 28.24 -18.26
N VAL A 20 -18.96 29.19 -19.16
CA VAL A 20 -19.62 28.92 -20.44
C VAL A 20 -18.60 28.23 -21.32
N MET A 21 -18.72 26.91 -21.45
CA MET A 21 -17.86 26.13 -22.34
C MET A 21 -18.09 26.60 -23.78
N THR A 22 -17.04 27.05 -24.44
CA THR A 22 -17.04 27.39 -25.86
C THR A 22 -17.29 26.14 -26.70
N ASP A 23 -17.80 26.29 -27.93
CA ASP A 23 -18.08 25.14 -28.81
C ASP A 23 -16.81 24.31 -29.10
N ARG A 24 -15.65 24.95 -29.13
CA ARG A 24 -14.34 24.30 -29.22
C ARG A 24 -14.03 23.43 -28.00
N SER A 25 -14.24 23.94 -26.80
CA SER A 25 -14.07 23.21 -25.55
C SER A 25 -15.01 22.00 -25.46
N ARG A 26 -16.23 22.12 -25.98
CA ARG A 26 -17.18 20.98 -26.08
C ARG A 26 -16.73 19.93 -27.08
N ALA A 27 -16.15 20.33 -28.22
CA ALA A 27 -15.62 19.42 -29.22
C ALA A 27 -14.38 18.67 -28.69
N GLU A 28 -13.46 19.37 -28.03
CA GLU A 28 -12.28 18.79 -27.36
C GLU A 28 -12.67 17.80 -26.25
N ASN A 29 -13.67 18.13 -25.43
CA ASN A 29 -14.21 17.21 -24.41
C ASN A 29 -14.83 15.95 -25.02
N ARG A 30 -15.62 16.09 -26.10
CA ARG A 30 -16.18 14.91 -26.80
C ARG A 30 -15.12 14.04 -27.43
N LEU A 31 -14.09 14.65 -28.01
CA LEU A 31 -12.94 13.90 -28.55
C LEU A 31 -12.19 13.17 -27.43
N GLY A 32 -11.89 13.84 -26.32
CA GLY A 32 -11.27 13.23 -25.14
C GLY A 32 -12.08 12.05 -24.60
N GLN A 33 -13.40 12.22 -24.46
CA GLN A 33 -14.29 11.13 -24.02
C GLN A 33 -14.29 9.94 -25.01
N ARG A 34 -14.31 10.18 -26.31
CA ARG A 34 -14.27 9.10 -27.32
C ARG A 34 -12.95 8.35 -27.33
N LEU A 35 -11.83 9.03 -27.08
CA LEU A 35 -10.49 8.41 -26.98
C LEU A 35 -10.32 7.59 -25.70
N VAL A 36 -10.90 8.04 -24.60
CA VAL A 36 -10.81 7.35 -23.29
C VAL A 36 -11.83 6.23 -23.17
N LEU A 37 -13.00 6.35 -23.84
CA LEU A 37 -14.12 5.41 -23.71
C LEU A 37 -13.75 3.94 -23.96
N PRO A 38 -12.99 3.56 -25.01
CA PRO A 38 -12.60 2.17 -25.24
C PRO A 38 -11.79 1.60 -24.07
N ALA A 39 -10.82 2.37 -23.55
CA ALA A 39 -10.00 1.95 -22.42
C ALA A 39 -10.84 1.77 -21.14
N VAL A 40 -11.76 2.70 -20.88
CA VAL A 40 -12.69 2.62 -19.73
C VAL A 40 -13.61 1.41 -19.87
N ILE A 41 -14.17 1.13 -21.07
CA ILE A 41 -15.03 -0.03 -21.29
C ILE A 41 -14.27 -1.32 -21.00
N VAL A 42 -13.06 -1.48 -21.58
CA VAL A 42 -12.25 -2.68 -21.37
C VAL A 42 -11.93 -2.84 -19.88
N MET A 43 -11.51 -1.76 -19.21
CA MET A 43 -11.20 -1.77 -17.77
C MET A 43 -12.42 -2.15 -16.94
N LEU A 44 -13.60 -1.60 -17.23
CA LEU A 44 -14.84 -1.94 -16.54
C LEU A 44 -15.23 -3.40 -16.74
N VAL A 45 -15.18 -3.91 -17.99
CA VAL A 45 -15.53 -5.31 -18.27
C VAL A 45 -14.57 -6.26 -17.57
N VAL A 46 -13.25 -6.02 -17.67
CA VAL A 46 -12.25 -6.93 -17.09
C VAL A 46 -12.21 -6.86 -15.57
N THR A 47 -12.47 -5.71 -14.96
CA THR A 47 -12.38 -5.53 -13.50
C THR A 47 -13.73 -5.64 -12.80
N ALA A 48 -14.76 -4.96 -13.32
CA ALA A 48 -16.06 -4.91 -12.65
C ALA A 48 -16.80 -6.25 -12.74
N TRP A 49 -16.69 -6.96 -13.87
CA TRP A 49 -17.38 -8.25 -14.01
C TRP A 49 -16.97 -9.28 -12.96
N PRO A 50 -15.67 -9.60 -12.73
CA PRO A 50 -15.29 -10.53 -11.67
C PRO A 50 -15.66 -10.02 -10.26
N MET A 51 -15.65 -8.70 -10.02
CA MET A 51 -16.08 -8.14 -8.74
C MET A 51 -17.58 -8.34 -8.50
N PHE A 52 -18.40 -8.08 -9.51
CA PHE A 52 -19.85 -8.37 -9.42
C PHE A 52 -20.12 -9.86 -9.24
N GLN A 53 -19.37 -10.72 -9.92
CA GLN A 53 -19.49 -12.16 -9.77
C GLN A 53 -19.11 -12.59 -8.35
N ALA A 54 -18.04 -12.05 -7.76
CA ALA A 54 -17.69 -12.33 -6.37
C ALA A 54 -18.79 -11.85 -5.40
N LEU A 55 -19.31 -10.62 -5.58
CA LEU A 55 -20.46 -10.12 -4.80
C LEU A 55 -21.69 -11.02 -4.93
N TYR A 56 -22.01 -11.46 -6.14
CA TYR A 56 -23.13 -12.36 -6.38
C TYR A 56 -22.91 -13.71 -5.69
N LEU A 57 -21.76 -14.35 -5.88
CA LEU A 57 -21.44 -15.65 -5.30
C LEU A 57 -21.36 -15.62 -3.78
N SER A 58 -20.97 -14.49 -3.18
CA SER A 58 -20.90 -14.34 -1.73
C SER A 58 -22.25 -14.50 -1.01
N LEU A 59 -23.36 -14.32 -1.75
CA LEU A 59 -24.72 -14.48 -1.23
C LEU A 59 -25.24 -15.92 -1.33
N PHE A 60 -24.45 -16.82 -1.90
CA PHE A 60 -24.82 -18.21 -2.11
C PHE A 60 -23.93 -19.15 -1.30
N ARG A 61 -24.51 -20.21 -0.76
CA ARG A 61 -23.75 -21.40 -0.36
C ARG A 61 -23.42 -22.16 -1.65
N TYR A 62 -22.17 -22.03 -2.09
CA TYR A 62 -21.74 -22.62 -3.34
C TYR A 62 -20.37 -23.29 -3.18
N ARG A 63 -20.34 -24.60 -3.45
CA ARG A 63 -19.12 -25.40 -3.49
C ARG A 63 -18.91 -25.95 -4.89
N LEU A 64 -17.69 -25.87 -5.39
CA LEU A 64 -17.35 -26.35 -6.73
C LEU A 64 -17.43 -27.89 -6.82
N THR A 65 -17.30 -28.57 -5.68
CA THR A 65 -17.43 -30.04 -5.58
C THR A 65 -18.89 -30.53 -5.68
N SER A 66 -19.87 -29.65 -5.46
CA SER A 66 -21.31 -29.95 -5.52
C SER A 66 -22.04 -28.80 -6.23
N PRO A 67 -21.85 -28.63 -7.56
CA PRO A 67 -22.38 -27.46 -8.27
C PRO A 67 -23.91 -27.36 -8.28
N ASP A 68 -24.58 -28.49 -8.18
CA ASP A 68 -26.06 -28.60 -8.18
C ASP A 68 -26.68 -28.14 -6.85
N ASP A 69 -25.92 -28.12 -5.75
CA ASP A 69 -26.38 -27.72 -4.41
C ASP A 69 -26.19 -26.19 -4.16
N LYS A 70 -26.31 -25.36 -5.21
CA LYS A 70 -26.20 -23.91 -5.07
C LYS A 70 -27.44 -23.33 -4.41
N GLU A 71 -27.34 -22.89 -3.16
CA GLU A 71 -28.45 -22.36 -2.33
C GLU A 71 -28.22 -20.86 -2.05
N PHE A 72 -29.25 -20.04 -2.18
CA PHE A 72 -29.20 -18.64 -1.77
C PHE A 72 -29.33 -18.54 -0.26
N VAL A 73 -28.28 -18.01 0.40
CA VAL A 73 -28.19 -17.89 1.87
C VAL A 73 -28.09 -16.42 2.34
N GLY A 74 -28.23 -15.47 1.43
CA GLY A 74 -28.12 -14.05 1.74
C GLY A 74 -26.78 -13.70 2.41
N LEU A 75 -26.82 -13.06 3.57
CA LEU A 75 -25.63 -12.63 4.30
C LEU A 75 -25.03 -13.69 5.25
N SER A 76 -25.53 -14.94 5.24
CA SER A 76 -25.07 -15.98 6.16
C SER A 76 -23.56 -16.28 6.03
N ASN A 77 -22.98 -16.24 4.82
CA ASN A 77 -21.54 -16.41 4.62
C ASN A 77 -20.73 -15.34 5.37
N TYR A 78 -21.19 -14.10 5.37
CA TYR A 78 -20.56 -13.02 6.12
C TYR A 78 -20.63 -13.23 7.63
N GLY A 79 -21.80 -13.70 8.12
CA GLY A 79 -21.96 -14.09 9.52
C GLY A 79 -20.98 -15.18 9.91
N THR A 80 -20.86 -16.24 9.10
CA THR A 80 -19.91 -17.34 9.32
C THR A 80 -18.46 -16.85 9.38
N VAL A 81 -18.04 -16.00 8.43
CA VAL A 81 -16.69 -15.45 8.41
C VAL A 81 -16.40 -14.57 9.61
N LEU A 82 -17.31 -13.64 9.95
CA LEU A 82 -17.09 -12.67 11.03
C LEU A 82 -17.15 -13.30 12.42
N THR A 83 -17.75 -14.48 12.57
CA THR A 83 -17.77 -15.24 13.83
C THR A 83 -16.63 -16.26 13.93
N ASP A 84 -15.87 -16.49 12.84
CA ASP A 84 -14.74 -17.42 12.84
C ASP A 84 -13.50 -16.76 13.51
N PRO A 85 -12.98 -17.30 14.61
CA PRO A 85 -11.76 -16.79 15.24
C PRO A 85 -10.55 -16.74 14.30
N LEU A 86 -10.47 -17.66 13.33
CA LEU A 86 -9.38 -17.74 12.36
C LEU A 86 -9.34 -16.49 11.46
N PHE A 87 -10.51 -16.01 11.02
CA PHE A 87 -10.59 -14.76 10.25
C PHE A 87 -9.94 -13.58 10.97
N TRP A 88 -10.19 -13.45 12.26
CA TRP A 88 -9.62 -12.36 13.06
C TRP A 88 -8.13 -12.54 13.31
N GLN A 89 -7.68 -13.78 13.56
CA GLN A 89 -6.25 -14.08 13.70
C GLN A 89 -5.49 -13.70 12.42
N ASP A 90 -5.96 -14.13 11.25
CA ASP A 90 -5.32 -13.84 9.96
C ASP A 90 -5.39 -12.35 9.59
N THR A 91 -6.46 -11.67 10.00
CA THR A 91 -6.58 -10.22 9.85
C THR A 91 -5.55 -9.49 10.74
N VAL A 92 -5.38 -9.93 11.99
CA VAL A 92 -4.37 -9.37 12.89
C VAL A 92 -2.97 -9.61 12.36
N ASN A 93 -2.66 -10.82 11.89
CA ASN A 93 -1.38 -11.13 11.24
C ASN A 93 -1.11 -10.19 10.06
N THR A 94 -2.11 -10.01 9.19
CA THR A 94 -2.02 -9.11 8.04
C THR A 94 -1.71 -7.67 8.46
N VAL A 95 -2.40 -7.18 9.49
CA VAL A 95 -2.19 -5.82 10.02
C VAL A 95 -0.80 -5.68 10.66
N ILE A 96 -0.36 -6.68 11.42
CA ILE A 96 0.99 -6.68 12.04
C ILE A 96 2.06 -6.63 10.94
N ILE A 97 1.98 -7.52 9.94
CA ILE A 97 2.93 -7.52 8.83
C ILE A 97 2.93 -6.15 8.15
N MET A 98 1.76 -5.62 7.77
CA MET A 98 1.63 -4.33 7.11
C MET A 98 2.25 -3.19 7.93
N VAL A 99 1.87 -3.06 9.20
CA VAL A 99 2.33 -1.94 10.04
C VAL A 99 3.84 -1.99 10.27
N VAL A 100 4.37 -3.17 10.56
CA VAL A 100 5.80 -3.34 10.84
C VAL A 100 6.62 -3.15 9.56
N THR A 101 6.24 -3.82 8.45
CA THR A 101 7.02 -3.73 7.20
C THR A 101 6.98 -2.31 6.64
N VAL A 102 5.81 -1.69 6.50
CA VAL A 102 5.68 -0.33 5.97
C VAL A 102 6.39 0.69 6.87
N GLY A 103 6.32 0.53 8.19
CA GLY A 103 7.03 1.40 9.14
C GLY A 103 8.54 1.31 8.98
N VAL A 104 9.11 0.11 8.92
CA VAL A 104 10.55 -0.11 8.73
C VAL A 104 10.99 0.35 7.33
N GLU A 105 10.23 0.01 6.29
CA GLU A 105 10.48 0.42 4.91
C GLU A 105 10.46 1.94 4.74
N LEU A 106 9.57 2.64 5.44
CA LEU A 106 9.52 4.10 5.42
C LEU A 106 10.83 4.69 5.94
N VAL A 107 11.38 4.16 7.03
CA VAL A 107 12.64 4.64 7.62
C VAL A 107 13.82 4.30 6.71
N ILE A 108 13.99 3.03 6.32
CA ILE A 108 15.11 2.58 5.48
C ILE A 108 15.01 3.21 4.09
N GLY A 109 13.81 3.24 3.50
CA GLY A 109 13.54 3.83 2.20
C GLY A 109 13.81 5.33 2.18
N PHE A 110 13.51 6.03 3.28
CA PHE A 110 13.86 7.45 3.41
C PHE A 110 15.38 7.66 3.45
N VAL A 111 16.12 6.84 4.17
CA VAL A 111 17.58 6.87 4.17
C VAL A 111 18.13 6.62 2.75
N PHE A 112 17.61 5.60 2.06
CA PHE A 112 18.01 5.33 0.67
C PHE A 112 17.65 6.47 -0.28
N ALA A 113 16.50 7.13 -0.11
CA ALA A 113 16.12 8.30 -0.88
C ALA A 113 17.09 9.46 -0.67
N LEU A 114 17.48 9.74 0.57
CA LEU A 114 18.48 10.78 0.90
C LEU A 114 19.85 10.46 0.27
N VAL A 115 20.29 9.21 0.34
CA VAL A 115 21.55 8.75 -0.29
C VAL A 115 21.46 8.94 -1.80
N MET A 116 20.40 8.44 -2.46
CA MET A 116 20.21 8.57 -3.90
C MET A 116 20.07 10.02 -4.38
N HIS A 117 19.54 10.91 -3.55
CA HIS A 117 19.41 12.33 -3.87
C HIS A 117 20.77 13.05 -3.87
N ARG A 118 21.62 12.76 -2.87
CA ARG A 118 22.90 13.45 -2.66
C ARG A 118 24.06 12.92 -3.50
N ILE A 119 24.02 11.68 -3.95
CA ILE A 119 25.12 11.06 -4.68
C ILE A 119 25.28 11.69 -6.05
N VAL A 120 26.50 12.16 -6.33
CA VAL A 120 26.94 12.71 -7.61
C VAL A 120 27.73 11.67 -8.41
N PHE A 121 28.69 10.99 -7.76
CA PHE A 121 29.54 9.99 -8.40
C PHE A 121 28.85 8.62 -8.46
N ALA A 122 28.99 7.90 -9.60
CA ALA A 122 28.41 6.57 -9.82
C ALA A 122 26.88 6.49 -9.56
N ARG A 123 26.15 7.60 -9.71
CA ARG A 123 24.71 7.72 -9.43
C ARG A 123 23.88 6.57 -10.04
N GLY A 124 24.17 6.22 -11.29
CA GLY A 124 23.47 5.13 -11.99
C GLY A 124 23.67 3.78 -11.31
N ALA A 125 24.93 3.41 -11.06
CA ALA A 125 25.26 2.10 -10.44
C ALA A 125 24.64 1.96 -9.05
N ILE A 126 24.71 2.98 -8.20
CA ILE A 126 24.16 2.94 -6.84
C ILE A 126 22.63 2.85 -6.86
N ARG A 127 21.96 3.64 -7.71
CA ARG A 127 20.51 3.54 -7.87
C ARG A 127 20.09 2.16 -8.35
N THR A 128 20.78 1.61 -9.35
CA THR A 128 20.50 0.26 -9.84
C THR A 128 20.71 -0.79 -8.76
N SER A 129 21.81 -0.72 -7.99
CA SER A 129 22.07 -1.68 -6.91
C SER A 129 20.99 -1.66 -5.82
N ILE A 130 20.51 -0.48 -5.43
CA ILE A 130 19.41 -0.34 -4.48
C ILE A 130 18.12 -0.97 -5.05
N LEU A 131 17.89 -0.90 -6.36
CA LEU A 131 16.66 -1.36 -7.00
C LEU A 131 16.64 -2.85 -7.35
N ILE A 132 17.79 -3.55 -7.33
CA ILE A 132 17.88 -4.98 -7.66
C ILE A 132 16.85 -5.83 -6.90
N PRO A 133 16.69 -5.72 -5.57
CA PRO A 133 15.76 -6.55 -4.83
C PRO A 133 14.31 -6.44 -5.34
N TYR A 134 13.88 -5.25 -5.70
CA TYR A 134 12.52 -5.02 -6.20
C TYR A 134 12.28 -5.66 -7.57
N GLY A 135 13.31 -5.76 -8.40
CA GLY A 135 13.23 -6.38 -9.73
C GLY A 135 13.11 -7.91 -9.69
N ILE A 136 13.38 -8.56 -8.56
CA ILE A 136 13.28 -10.01 -8.42
C ILE A 136 11.80 -10.42 -8.27
N ILE A 137 11.39 -11.48 -8.94
CA ILE A 137 10.03 -12.06 -8.82
C ILE A 137 9.79 -12.46 -7.37
N THR A 138 8.63 -12.11 -6.80
CA THR A 138 8.32 -12.30 -5.36
C THR A 138 8.49 -13.74 -4.90
N VAL A 139 8.01 -14.70 -5.68
CA VAL A 139 8.14 -16.13 -5.36
C VAL A 139 9.61 -16.56 -5.28
N VAL A 140 10.46 -16.09 -6.19
CA VAL A 140 11.91 -16.39 -6.18
C VAL A 140 12.58 -15.78 -4.95
N SER A 141 12.26 -14.53 -4.64
CA SER A 141 12.73 -13.88 -3.41
C SER A 141 12.32 -14.65 -2.16
N ALA A 142 11.05 -15.06 -2.08
CA ALA A 142 10.51 -15.80 -0.95
C ALA A 142 11.23 -17.16 -0.77
N TYR A 143 11.51 -17.90 -1.86
CA TYR A 143 12.31 -19.13 -1.80
C TYR A 143 13.75 -18.88 -1.35
N ALA A 144 14.38 -17.82 -1.83
CA ALA A 144 15.74 -17.46 -1.41
C ALA A 144 15.80 -17.17 0.10
N TRP A 145 14.81 -16.43 0.62
CA TRP A 145 14.72 -16.15 2.05
C TRP A 145 14.30 -17.36 2.88
N GLN A 146 13.40 -18.22 2.38
CA GLN A 146 13.08 -19.49 3.02
C GLN A 146 14.34 -20.36 3.17
N PHE A 147 15.16 -20.44 2.12
CA PHE A 147 16.44 -21.12 2.17
C PHE A 147 17.40 -20.47 3.17
N ALA A 148 17.51 -19.14 3.18
CA ALA A 148 18.37 -18.39 4.10
C ALA A 148 18.04 -18.66 5.58
N PHE A 149 16.76 -18.81 5.91
CA PHE A 149 16.27 -19.12 7.25
C PHE A 149 16.16 -20.63 7.55
N SER A 150 16.56 -21.53 6.63
CA SER A 150 16.48 -22.97 6.86
C SER A 150 17.50 -23.42 7.90
N ILE A 151 17.15 -24.41 8.74
CA ILE A 151 18.01 -24.93 9.80
C ILE A 151 19.29 -25.55 9.24
N ASN A 152 19.16 -26.40 8.21
CA ASN A 152 20.25 -27.25 7.76
C ASN A 152 21.22 -26.51 6.82
N ASN A 153 20.73 -25.64 5.96
CA ASN A 153 21.49 -25.05 4.86
C ASN A 153 21.45 -23.51 4.85
N GLY A 154 20.70 -22.90 5.78
CA GLY A 154 20.56 -21.45 5.85
C GLY A 154 21.78 -20.77 6.44
N TRP A 155 22.10 -19.61 5.91
CA TRP A 155 23.24 -18.81 6.40
C TRP A 155 22.85 -17.88 7.56
N VAL A 156 21.56 -17.64 7.82
CA VAL A 156 21.12 -16.71 8.88
C VAL A 156 21.57 -17.21 10.24
N ASN A 157 21.37 -18.49 10.56
CA ASN A 157 21.78 -19.05 11.83
C ASN A 157 23.30 -18.94 12.05
N SER A 158 24.11 -19.26 11.04
CA SER A 158 25.56 -19.23 11.14
C SER A 158 26.17 -17.82 11.19
N TRP A 159 25.54 -16.85 10.53
CA TRP A 159 26.02 -15.47 10.53
C TRP A 159 25.64 -14.67 11.78
N PHE A 160 24.53 -15.04 12.43
CA PHE A 160 23.99 -14.34 13.60
C PHE A 160 24.06 -15.16 14.90
N ASP A 161 24.83 -16.24 14.93
CA ASP A 161 24.99 -17.11 16.10
C ASP A 161 25.67 -16.40 17.30
N PHE A 162 26.32 -15.25 17.04
CA PHE A 162 26.83 -14.36 18.09
C PHE A 162 25.72 -13.70 18.94
N LEU A 163 24.48 -13.74 18.48
CA LEU A 163 23.34 -13.25 19.25
C LEU A 163 22.83 -14.32 20.20
N PRO A 164 22.61 -14.00 21.51
CA PRO A 164 22.30 -15.01 22.52
C PRO A 164 20.99 -15.78 22.31
N TRP A 165 20.12 -15.30 21.41
CA TRP A 165 18.84 -15.93 21.06
C TRP A 165 18.85 -16.63 19.70
N ILE A 166 19.96 -16.65 18.98
CA ILE A 166 20.12 -17.37 17.72
C ILE A 166 21.19 -18.45 17.94
N SER A 167 20.88 -19.67 17.52
CA SER A 167 21.82 -20.80 17.50
C SER A 167 21.77 -21.45 16.13
N SER A 168 22.76 -22.31 15.85
CA SER A 168 22.79 -23.11 14.62
C SER A 168 21.54 -23.98 14.42
N GLU A 169 20.83 -24.30 15.51
CA GLU A 169 19.62 -25.15 15.52
C GLU A 169 18.31 -24.32 15.56
N THR A 170 18.38 -22.99 15.48
CA THR A 170 17.17 -22.15 15.55
C THR A 170 16.22 -22.49 14.40
N ASN A 171 15.01 -22.95 14.75
CA ASN A 171 13.94 -23.23 13.80
C ASN A 171 13.02 -22.02 13.65
N TRP A 172 13.29 -21.21 12.64
CA TRP A 172 12.52 -19.99 12.36
C TRP A 172 11.06 -20.27 11.99
N PHE A 173 10.78 -21.40 11.32
CA PHE A 173 9.44 -21.77 10.88
C PHE A 173 8.70 -22.69 11.83
N GLY A 174 9.27 -23.00 12.99
CA GLY A 174 8.67 -23.88 13.99
C GLY A 174 7.67 -23.21 14.92
N SER A 175 7.62 -21.88 14.97
CA SER A 175 6.71 -21.14 15.84
C SER A 175 6.32 -19.79 15.21
N HIS A 176 5.20 -19.23 15.69
CA HIS A 176 4.53 -18.08 15.11
C HIS A 176 5.43 -16.85 14.92
N TRP A 177 6.02 -16.32 15.98
CA TRP A 177 6.77 -15.05 15.92
C TRP A 177 8.06 -15.11 15.11
N PRO A 178 8.91 -16.17 15.24
CA PRO A 178 10.07 -16.33 14.36
C PRO A 178 9.70 -16.45 12.88
N ALA A 179 8.61 -17.17 12.57
CA ALA A 179 8.15 -17.32 11.19
C ALA A 179 7.62 -15.98 10.64
N MET A 180 6.83 -15.25 11.43
CA MET A 180 6.38 -13.89 11.08
C MET A 180 7.56 -12.94 10.85
N PHE A 181 8.59 -13.02 11.70
CA PHE A 181 9.81 -12.21 11.53
C PHE A 181 10.51 -12.53 10.20
N ALA A 182 10.70 -13.82 9.86
CA ALA A 182 11.33 -14.21 8.61
C ALA A 182 10.53 -13.71 7.38
N ILE A 183 9.19 -13.80 7.43
CA ILE A 183 8.31 -13.26 6.39
C ILE A 183 8.48 -11.75 6.26
N MET A 184 8.44 -11.01 7.38
CA MET A 184 8.58 -9.55 7.38
C MET A 184 9.96 -9.09 6.88
N VAL A 185 11.04 -9.78 7.23
CA VAL A 185 12.40 -9.47 6.72
C VAL A 185 12.47 -9.65 5.21
N SER A 186 11.91 -10.74 4.68
CA SER A 186 11.83 -10.99 3.24
C SER A 186 11.08 -9.88 2.51
N GLU A 187 9.95 -9.45 3.05
CA GLU A 187 9.11 -8.40 2.51
C GLU A 187 9.83 -7.04 2.52
N ILE A 188 10.39 -6.64 3.68
CA ILE A 188 11.13 -5.40 3.84
C ILE A 188 12.28 -5.32 2.83
N TRP A 189 13.10 -6.38 2.74
CA TRP A 189 14.22 -6.41 1.82
C TRP A 189 13.81 -6.19 0.36
N LYS A 190 12.73 -6.85 -0.05
CA LYS A 190 12.24 -6.80 -1.43
C LYS A 190 11.63 -5.45 -1.79
N THR A 191 10.89 -4.83 -0.89
CA THR A 191 9.98 -3.73 -1.22
C THR A 191 10.46 -2.36 -0.75
N THR A 192 11.46 -2.28 0.14
CA THR A 192 12.13 -1.03 0.52
C THR A 192 12.59 -0.19 -0.68
N PRO A 193 13.16 -0.78 -1.77
CA PRO A 193 13.54 -0.01 -2.95
C PRO A 193 12.38 0.76 -3.58
N PHE A 194 11.20 0.17 -3.66
CA PHE A 194 10.01 0.85 -4.19
C PHE A 194 9.60 2.04 -3.31
N MET A 195 9.57 1.84 -1.99
CA MET A 195 9.35 2.93 -1.03
C MET A 195 10.38 4.05 -1.23
N SER A 196 11.65 3.70 -1.40
CA SER A 196 12.73 4.68 -1.58
C SER A 196 12.59 5.50 -2.87
N LEU A 197 12.08 4.91 -3.96
CA LEU A 197 11.82 5.64 -5.20
C LEU A 197 10.70 6.66 -5.05
N LEU A 198 9.60 6.27 -4.39
CA LEU A 198 8.49 7.20 -4.15
C LEU A 198 8.93 8.37 -3.27
N LEU A 199 9.72 8.08 -2.23
CA LEU A 199 10.27 9.12 -1.35
C LEU A 199 11.32 9.99 -2.06
N LEU A 200 12.14 9.42 -2.95
CA LEU A 200 13.08 10.18 -3.77
C LEU A 200 12.36 11.15 -4.72
N ALA A 201 11.26 10.69 -5.33
CA ALA A 201 10.44 11.55 -6.18
C ALA A 201 9.85 12.72 -5.39
N GLY A 202 9.38 12.47 -4.16
CA GLY A 202 8.92 13.52 -3.25
C GLY A 202 10.05 14.48 -2.81
N LEU A 203 11.22 13.93 -2.48
CA LEU A 203 12.38 14.73 -2.07
C LEU A 203 12.86 15.66 -3.20
N SER A 204 12.79 15.21 -4.44
CA SER A 204 13.15 16.02 -5.61
C SER A 204 12.20 17.20 -5.89
N GLN A 205 11.07 17.27 -5.22
CA GLN A 205 10.12 18.39 -5.31
C GLN A 205 10.34 19.47 -4.23
N VAL A 206 11.17 19.18 -3.24
CA VAL A 206 11.53 20.16 -2.20
C VAL A 206 12.50 21.17 -2.81
N SER A 207 12.17 22.48 -2.75
CA SER A 207 13.01 23.54 -3.29
C SER A 207 14.34 23.61 -2.55
N GLU A 208 15.44 23.64 -3.29
CA GLU A 208 16.79 23.84 -2.74
C GLU A 208 16.91 25.19 -2.03
N ASP A 209 16.25 26.25 -2.55
CA ASP A 209 16.25 27.58 -1.95
C ASP A 209 15.72 27.57 -0.51
N MET A 210 14.71 26.74 -0.20
CA MET A 210 14.19 26.62 1.17
C MET A 210 15.20 25.94 2.10
N ILE A 211 15.97 24.99 1.59
CA ILE A 211 17.00 24.28 2.36
C ILE A 211 18.19 25.22 2.61
N GLU A 212 18.60 25.98 1.60
CA GLU A 212 19.68 26.96 1.70
C GLU A 212 19.31 28.14 2.63
N ALA A 213 18.09 28.67 2.53
CA ALA A 213 17.60 29.70 3.43
C ALA A 213 17.66 29.25 4.90
N ALA A 214 17.18 28.04 5.18
CA ALA A 214 17.26 27.47 6.53
C ALA A 214 18.71 27.24 7.00
N GLU A 215 19.65 26.99 6.08
CA GLU A 215 21.09 26.89 6.40
C GLU A 215 21.68 28.23 6.74
N VAL A 216 21.34 29.29 5.99
CA VAL A 216 21.76 30.69 6.29
C VAL A 216 21.19 31.13 7.64
N ASP A 217 19.97 30.70 8.02
CA ASP A 217 19.36 30.94 9.33
C ASP A 217 20.03 30.13 10.46
N GLY A 218 21.08 29.36 10.18
CA GLY A 218 21.82 28.54 11.16
C GLY A 218 21.13 27.23 11.58
N ALA A 219 20.14 26.74 10.82
CA ALA A 219 19.49 25.48 11.13
C ALA A 219 20.44 24.29 10.94
N THR A 220 20.54 23.43 11.96
CA THR A 220 21.28 22.17 11.88
C THR A 220 20.63 21.21 10.87
N TRP A 221 21.39 20.20 10.42
CA TRP A 221 20.86 19.18 9.49
C TRP A 221 19.55 18.52 10.00
N TRP A 222 19.47 18.18 11.28
CA TRP A 222 18.26 17.62 11.91
C TRP A 222 17.08 18.60 11.91
N GLN A 223 17.35 19.87 12.15
CA GLN A 223 16.30 20.91 12.10
C GLN A 223 15.78 21.08 10.69
N ARG A 224 16.66 21.10 9.68
CA ARG A 224 16.26 21.15 8.26
C ARG A 224 15.44 19.92 7.87
N LEU A 225 15.86 18.72 8.30
CA LEU A 225 15.15 17.49 8.02
C LEU A 225 13.71 17.51 8.57
N TRP A 226 13.55 17.80 9.86
CA TRP A 226 12.25 17.71 10.54
C TRP A 226 11.35 18.92 10.31
N LYS A 227 11.90 20.14 10.12
CA LYS A 227 11.13 21.37 10.01
C LYS A 227 10.93 21.84 8.57
N VAL A 228 11.78 21.41 7.62
CA VAL A 228 11.70 21.84 6.22
C VAL A 228 11.41 20.64 5.31
N ILE A 229 12.26 19.62 5.27
CA ILE A 229 12.18 18.54 4.29
C ILE A 229 10.92 17.69 4.52
N ILE A 230 10.78 17.07 5.68
CA ILE A 230 9.65 16.16 5.96
C ILE A 230 8.28 16.84 5.84
N PRO A 231 8.06 18.07 6.36
CA PRO A 231 6.78 18.75 6.18
C PRO A 231 6.43 19.02 4.72
N ASN A 232 7.42 19.43 3.90
CA ASN A 232 7.21 19.67 2.47
C ASN A 232 6.99 18.35 1.67
N MET A 233 7.51 17.22 2.15
CA MET A 233 7.30 15.90 1.58
C MET A 233 6.01 15.21 2.03
N ARG A 234 5.21 15.82 2.90
CA ARG A 234 4.07 15.16 3.55
C ARG A 234 3.11 14.48 2.56
N ALA A 235 2.81 15.12 1.44
CA ALA A 235 1.96 14.55 0.39
C ALA A 235 2.62 13.33 -0.26
N ALA A 236 3.91 13.41 -0.57
CA ALA A 236 4.66 12.29 -1.16
C ALA A 236 4.80 11.12 -0.18
N ILE A 237 5.06 11.39 1.10
CA ILE A 237 5.11 10.37 2.16
C ILE A 237 3.74 9.69 2.29
N MET A 238 2.64 10.45 2.29
CA MET A 238 1.29 9.88 2.31
C MET A 238 1.07 8.93 1.13
N VAL A 239 1.41 9.35 -0.07
CA VAL A 239 1.25 8.53 -1.28
C VAL A 239 2.10 7.26 -1.18
N ALA A 240 3.36 7.36 -0.75
CA ALA A 240 4.25 6.22 -0.58
C ALA A 240 3.71 5.22 0.46
N VAL A 241 3.29 5.70 1.63
CA VAL A 241 2.69 4.88 2.69
C VAL A 241 1.38 4.25 2.20
N LEU A 242 0.53 5.02 1.49
CA LEU A 242 -0.73 4.50 0.96
C LEU A 242 -0.49 3.32 0.01
N PHE A 243 0.35 3.50 -1.01
CA PHE A 243 0.65 2.42 -1.97
C PHE A 243 1.23 1.19 -1.28
N ARG A 244 2.20 1.38 -0.36
CA ARG A 244 2.81 0.26 0.33
C ARG A 244 1.86 -0.44 1.32
N ALA A 245 1.04 0.31 2.05
CA ALA A 245 0.07 -0.28 2.96
C ALA A 245 -0.98 -1.11 2.22
N LEU A 246 -1.50 -0.60 1.07
CA LEU A 246 -2.44 -1.34 0.24
C LEU A 246 -1.84 -2.60 -0.38
N ASP A 247 -0.56 -2.58 -0.72
CA ASP A 247 0.17 -3.73 -1.23
C ASP A 247 0.45 -4.75 -0.12
N ALA A 248 1.03 -4.32 1.00
CA ALA A 248 1.34 -5.16 2.16
C ALA A 248 0.08 -5.80 2.79
N PHE A 249 -1.06 -5.10 2.78
CA PHE A 249 -2.34 -5.66 3.28
C PHE A 249 -2.82 -6.86 2.45
N ARG A 250 -2.37 -6.99 1.23
CA ARG A 250 -2.70 -8.12 0.34
C ARG A 250 -1.59 -9.16 0.24
N ILE A 251 -0.66 -9.17 1.20
CA ILE A 251 0.45 -10.14 1.22
C ILE A 251 -0.05 -11.56 1.09
N PHE A 252 0.53 -12.30 0.13
CA PHE A 252 0.19 -13.68 -0.17
C PHE A 252 1.43 -14.53 -0.47
N ASP A 253 2.24 -14.11 -1.46
CA ASP A 253 3.33 -14.92 -2.03
C ASP A 253 4.35 -15.38 -0.98
N ASN A 254 4.79 -14.48 -0.09
CA ASN A 254 5.77 -14.81 0.93
C ASN A 254 5.23 -15.85 1.92
N ILE A 255 3.97 -15.73 2.33
CA ILE A 255 3.32 -16.70 3.22
C ILE A 255 3.14 -18.05 2.50
N TYR A 256 2.65 -18.00 1.25
CA TYR A 256 2.43 -19.22 0.46
C TYR A 256 3.72 -20.02 0.25
N VAL A 257 4.83 -19.34 0.00
CA VAL A 257 6.13 -19.99 -0.27
C VAL A 257 6.81 -20.40 1.03
N MET A 258 6.94 -19.49 2.01
CA MET A 258 7.83 -19.70 3.17
C MET A 258 7.20 -20.63 4.21
N THR A 259 5.91 -20.48 4.50
CA THR A 259 5.25 -21.21 5.59
C THR A 259 4.04 -22.03 5.15
N ARG A 260 3.42 -21.67 4.04
CA ARG A 260 2.11 -22.22 3.61
C ARG A 260 1.03 -22.08 4.69
N GLY A 261 1.12 -21.03 5.49
CA GLY A 261 0.23 -20.78 6.61
C GLY A 261 0.54 -21.58 7.88
N ALA A 262 1.61 -22.42 7.89
CA ALA A 262 2.02 -23.14 9.09
C ALA A 262 2.39 -22.16 10.22
N ALA A 263 2.39 -22.66 11.46
CA ALA A 263 2.69 -21.86 12.66
C ALA A 263 1.78 -20.63 12.82
N ASP A 264 0.53 -20.73 12.39
CA ASP A 264 -0.49 -19.67 12.48
C ASP A 264 -0.10 -18.36 11.76
N THR A 265 0.67 -18.46 10.67
CA THR A 265 1.15 -17.29 9.91
C THR A 265 0.28 -16.92 8.72
N GLU A 266 -0.95 -17.43 8.64
CA GLU A 266 -1.86 -17.10 7.55
C GLU A 266 -2.18 -15.61 7.52
N SER A 267 -2.43 -15.08 6.30
CA SER A 267 -2.98 -13.75 6.08
C SER A 267 -4.41 -13.82 5.58
N SER A 268 -5.13 -12.70 5.62
CA SER A 268 -6.49 -12.60 5.04
C SER A 268 -6.53 -13.01 3.55
N SER A 269 -5.48 -12.70 2.78
CA SER A 269 -5.36 -13.13 1.38
C SER A 269 -5.14 -14.63 1.27
N PHE A 270 -4.30 -15.21 2.14
CA PHE A 270 -4.05 -16.65 2.15
C PHE A 270 -5.29 -17.44 2.58
N LEU A 271 -6.03 -16.98 3.60
CA LEU A 271 -7.31 -17.54 4.01
C LEU A 271 -8.31 -17.57 2.84
N THR A 272 -8.41 -16.45 2.10
CA THR A 272 -9.27 -16.38 0.92
C THR A 272 -8.88 -17.42 -0.14
N TYR A 273 -7.59 -17.52 -0.45
CA TYR A 273 -7.05 -18.53 -1.37
C TYR A 273 -7.37 -19.96 -0.90
N ARG A 274 -7.18 -20.24 0.39
CA ARG A 274 -7.47 -21.56 0.98
C ARG A 274 -8.94 -21.95 0.80
N GLN A 275 -9.86 -21.02 1.07
CA GLN A 275 -11.30 -21.28 0.93
C GLN A 275 -11.70 -21.50 -0.54
N VAL A 276 -11.20 -20.68 -1.47
CA VAL A 276 -11.57 -20.76 -2.89
C VAL A 276 -10.92 -21.96 -3.58
N ILE A 277 -9.60 -22.11 -3.42
CA ILE A 277 -8.79 -23.03 -4.25
C ILE A 277 -8.57 -24.38 -3.58
N GLN A 278 -8.33 -24.42 -2.26
CA GLN A 278 -8.05 -25.68 -1.58
C GLN A 278 -9.32 -26.37 -1.07
N GLN A 279 -10.29 -25.58 -0.56
CA GLN A 279 -11.54 -26.12 -0.01
C GLN A 279 -12.70 -26.05 -1.00
N PHE A 280 -12.50 -25.43 -2.17
CA PHE A 280 -13.52 -25.31 -3.22
C PHE A 280 -14.83 -24.65 -2.75
N GLN A 281 -14.77 -23.81 -1.71
CA GLN A 281 -15.93 -23.10 -1.14
C GLN A 281 -16.04 -21.70 -1.77
N LEU A 282 -16.58 -21.63 -3.00
CA LEU A 282 -16.66 -20.39 -3.75
C LEU A 282 -17.53 -19.33 -3.07
N GLY A 283 -18.64 -19.71 -2.43
CA GLY A 283 -19.51 -18.78 -1.72
C GLY A 283 -18.80 -18.09 -0.55
N LEU A 284 -18.18 -18.88 0.32
CA LEU A 284 -17.46 -18.38 1.50
C LEU A 284 -16.20 -17.61 1.10
N GLY A 285 -15.42 -18.13 0.14
CA GLY A 285 -14.24 -17.44 -0.37
C GLY A 285 -14.58 -16.13 -1.07
N SER A 286 -15.73 -16.05 -1.75
CA SER A 286 -16.23 -14.80 -2.32
C SER A 286 -16.61 -13.78 -1.24
N ALA A 287 -17.23 -14.20 -0.13
CA ALA A 287 -17.53 -13.35 1.00
C ALA A 287 -16.23 -12.79 1.65
N LEU A 288 -15.20 -13.64 1.82
CA LEU A 288 -13.87 -13.22 2.28
C LEU A 288 -13.23 -12.20 1.33
N SER A 289 -13.31 -12.42 0.02
CA SER A 289 -12.78 -11.48 -0.99
C SER A 289 -13.47 -10.11 -0.91
N VAL A 290 -14.78 -10.08 -0.70
CA VAL A 290 -15.55 -8.83 -0.53
C VAL A 290 -15.15 -8.12 0.77
N LEU A 291 -15.01 -8.84 1.89
CA LEU A 291 -14.56 -8.27 3.16
C LEU A 291 -13.14 -7.72 3.05
N LEU A 292 -12.23 -8.44 2.40
CA LEU A 292 -10.87 -7.98 2.13
C LEU A 292 -10.88 -6.69 1.29
N PHE A 293 -11.70 -6.63 0.25
CA PHE A 293 -11.85 -5.43 -0.59
C PHE A 293 -12.35 -4.24 0.21
N ILE A 294 -13.39 -4.43 1.04
CA ILE A 294 -13.91 -3.37 1.93
C ILE A 294 -12.83 -2.93 2.92
N SER A 295 -12.07 -3.85 3.50
CA SER A 295 -10.97 -3.54 4.43
C SER A 295 -9.89 -2.70 3.76
N VAL A 296 -9.53 -3.00 2.51
CA VAL A 296 -8.58 -2.20 1.70
C VAL A 296 -9.10 -0.78 1.45
N LEU A 297 -10.39 -0.62 1.13
CA LEU A 297 -11.00 0.71 0.95
C LEU A 297 -11.03 1.51 2.26
N LEU A 298 -11.36 0.87 3.37
CA LEU A 298 -11.36 1.51 4.69
C LEU A 298 -9.95 1.91 5.10
N LEU A 299 -8.95 1.07 4.84
CA LEU A 299 -7.54 1.37 5.08
C LEU A 299 -7.09 2.58 4.26
N ALA A 300 -7.43 2.63 2.96
CA ALA A 300 -7.11 3.76 2.11
C ALA A 300 -7.73 5.07 2.64
N ALA A 301 -9.01 5.03 2.98
CA ALA A 301 -9.71 6.18 3.55
C ALA A 301 -9.10 6.63 4.90
N LEU A 302 -8.71 5.67 5.74
CA LEU A 302 -8.07 5.94 7.02
C LEU A 302 -6.71 6.65 6.84
N ILE A 303 -5.85 6.13 5.93
CA ILE A 303 -4.54 6.72 5.67
C ILE A 303 -4.69 8.16 5.15
N VAL A 304 -5.55 8.38 4.15
CA VAL A 304 -5.81 9.73 3.61
C VAL A 304 -6.30 10.69 4.70
N LYS A 305 -7.20 10.22 5.57
CA LYS A 305 -7.71 11.02 6.70
C LYS A 305 -6.64 11.33 7.75
N LEU A 306 -5.76 10.38 8.07
CA LEU A 306 -4.69 10.55 9.06
C LEU A 306 -3.66 11.59 8.62
N PHE A 307 -3.30 11.60 7.36
CA PHE A 307 -2.33 12.55 6.84
C PHE A 307 -2.88 13.97 6.68
N LYS A 308 -4.21 14.18 6.73
CA LYS A 308 -4.86 15.50 6.58
C LYS A 308 -4.33 16.28 5.37
N VAL A 309 -4.01 15.60 4.27
CA VAL A 309 -3.56 16.26 3.05
C VAL A 309 -4.79 16.78 2.32
N ASP A 310 -4.85 18.10 2.11
CA ASP A 310 -5.88 18.72 1.28
C ASP A 310 -5.62 18.34 -0.18
N LEU A 311 -6.38 17.36 -0.67
CA LEU A 311 -6.24 16.87 -2.05
C LEU A 311 -6.56 17.97 -3.09
N ALA A 312 -7.22 19.04 -2.69
CA ALA A 312 -7.46 20.23 -3.51
C ALA A 312 -6.16 21.02 -3.76
N GLN A 313 -5.29 21.16 -2.77
CA GLN A 313 -3.98 21.82 -2.94
C GLN A 313 -3.03 21.00 -3.83
N ALA A 314 -3.12 19.66 -3.80
CA ALA A 314 -2.32 18.80 -4.67
C ALA A 314 -2.72 18.89 -6.16
N ARG A 315 -3.90 19.46 -6.49
CA ARG A 315 -4.37 19.67 -7.86
C ARG A 315 -3.96 21.02 -8.47
N GLY A 316 -3.27 21.88 -7.72
CA GLY A 316 -2.91 23.22 -8.22
C GLY A 316 -4.12 24.13 -8.43
N GLU A 317 -5.27 23.83 -7.83
CA GLU A 317 -6.49 24.63 -7.86
C GLU A 317 -6.55 25.53 -6.60
N ALA A 318 -5.56 26.41 -6.47
CA ALA A 318 -5.58 27.50 -5.49
C ALA A 318 -5.65 28.84 -6.21
#